data_4b35aea251f0ca256ef07337dfdf2d5c
#
_entry.id   4b35aea251f0ca256ef07337dfdf2d5c
#
_cell.length_a   1.000
_cell.length_b   1.000
_cell.length_c   1.000
_cell.angle_alpha   90.00
_cell.angle_beta   90.00
_cell.angle_gamma   90.00
#
_symmetry.space_group_name_H-M   'P 1'
#
loop_
_entity.id
_entity.type
_entity.pdbx_description
1 polymer ?
#
loop_
_entity_poly.entity_id
_entity_poly.type
_entity_poly.pdbx_seq_one_letter_code
_entity_poly.pdbx_strand_id
1 'polypeptide(L)'
;MAKLNWICLLCILTLLLSGCWSKRELNELAIVVALGIDKIDDEYEITVQIVDPSEISMRQASTQRSPVVSYHSRGETIFEAIRKMTTIAARKPYFAHLQVVVLGEDLAKEGISDALDLIVRDHEFRKDFDVIMSHEATAKEVLNVLTPIEKVPANKMLNSLDVSEKAWGSTIAVNIDELVNTLSNKHKGALISAIEVHGDKKLGVDQTNVQRVKTPVLLRYTGLAVFKGDKYIGLLTESESKSVSFLNDKIQSTIEIIACPNKGTLSTEITQSTTKVKGSFKNGKPKIDVHINVEQNVGEVECDIDLTKNKSIDYVNKKTAQGIDERIEKTVEKIQQQYEVDVFGFGDALHRADPKQWKKIKDDWTSIFPDLAVVVHVKVTTQGSGTMQNSLLNKPKEE
;
A
#
# COMPACT_ATOMS: atom_id res chain seq x y z
N MET A 1 35.09 -44.24 43.57
CA MET A 1 33.97 -44.17 42.63
C MET A 1 33.12 -42.91 42.81
N ALA A 2 32.69 -42.51 44.01
CA ALA A 2 31.86 -41.29 44.20
C ALA A 2 32.52 -39.99 43.71
N LYS A 3 33.84 -39.76 43.94
CA LYS A 3 34.55 -38.57 43.47
C LYS A 3 34.63 -38.47 41.93
N LEU A 4 34.72 -39.60 41.21
CA LEU A 4 34.75 -39.64 39.76
C LEU A 4 33.39 -39.29 39.17
N ASN A 5 32.31 -39.76 39.78
CA ASN A 5 30.93 -39.41 39.35
C ASN A 5 30.63 -37.93 39.54
N TRP A 6 31.12 -37.29 40.58
CA TRP A 6 30.98 -35.85 40.81
C TRP A 6 31.74 -35.02 39.77
N ILE A 7 32.94 -35.44 39.38
CA ILE A 7 33.72 -34.79 38.32
C ILE A 7 33.01 -34.92 36.96
N CYS A 8 32.49 -36.11 36.64
CA CYS A 8 31.72 -36.29 35.40
C CYS A 8 30.43 -35.44 35.40
N LEU A 9 29.72 -35.34 36.51
CA LEU A 9 28.54 -34.48 36.62
C LEU A 9 28.88 -33.00 36.45
N LEU A 10 30.00 -32.54 37.03
CA LEU A 10 30.48 -31.16 36.87
C LEU A 10 30.85 -30.85 35.41
N CYS A 11 31.55 -31.77 34.73
CA CYS A 11 31.88 -31.64 33.31
C CYS A 11 30.65 -31.61 32.41
N ILE A 12 29.62 -32.40 32.70
CA ILE A 12 28.34 -32.37 31.97
C ILE A 12 27.63 -31.04 32.23
N LEU A 13 27.63 -30.54 33.45
CA LEU A 13 27.00 -29.25 33.79
C LEU A 13 27.70 -28.07 33.10
N THR A 14 29.04 -28.08 32.96
CA THR A 14 29.81 -27.05 32.24
C THR A 14 29.57 -27.10 30.72
N LEU A 15 29.31 -28.28 30.12
CA LEU A 15 28.94 -28.45 28.73
C LEU A 15 27.52 -27.92 28.44
N LEU A 16 26.61 -27.94 29.43
CA LEU A 16 25.26 -27.38 29.31
C LEU A 16 25.21 -25.84 29.43
N LEU A 17 26.30 -25.21 29.93
CA LEU A 17 26.41 -23.76 30.09
C LEU A 17 26.97 -23.06 28.85
N SER A 18 27.35 -23.76 27.78
CA SER A 18 27.84 -23.17 26.52
C SER A 18 26.75 -22.65 25.60
N GLY A 19 25.65 -22.08 26.15
CA GLY A 19 24.43 -21.76 25.48
C GLY A 19 24.34 -20.40 24.80
N CYS A 20 25.39 -19.68 24.42
CA CYS A 20 25.29 -18.37 23.76
C CYS A 20 26.24 -18.21 22.55
N TRP A 21 26.22 -19.15 21.61
CA TRP A 21 27.08 -19.08 20.42
C TRP A 21 26.68 -17.93 19.43
N SER A 22 25.48 -17.39 19.51
CA SER A 22 24.97 -16.39 18.54
C SER A 22 24.68 -15.00 19.16
N LYS A 23 25.46 -14.59 20.18
CA LYS A 23 25.32 -13.24 20.74
C LYS A 23 25.89 -12.22 19.76
N ARG A 24 25.00 -11.43 19.12
CA ARG A 24 25.38 -10.22 18.35
C ARG A 24 25.20 -9.01 19.25
N GLU A 25 26.21 -8.16 19.34
CA GLU A 25 26.09 -6.91 20.08
C GLU A 25 25.42 -5.85 19.19
N LEU A 26 24.55 -5.03 19.78
CA LEU A 26 23.80 -3.99 19.05
C LEU A 26 24.73 -2.96 18.39
N ASN A 27 25.93 -2.74 18.92
CA ASN A 27 26.95 -1.87 18.35
C ASN A 27 27.61 -2.43 17.07
N GLU A 28 27.47 -3.73 16.80
CA GLU A 28 27.97 -4.39 15.57
C GLU A 28 26.93 -4.38 14.43
N LEU A 29 25.70 -3.97 14.71
CA LEU A 29 24.58 -4.03 13.79
C LEU A 29 24.20 -2.63 13.27
N ALA A 30 23.92 -2.55 11.98
CA ALA A 30 23.32 -1.38 11.31
C ALA A 30 21.83 -1.65 11.11
N ILE A 31 20.98 -0.98 11.89
CA ILE A 31 19.52 -1.19 11.88
C ILE A 31 18.95 -0.66 10.58
N VAL A 32 18.53 -1.57 9.70
CA VAL A 32 17.88 -1.25 8.43
C VAL A 32 16.38 -1.06 8.65
N VAL A 33 15.85 0.08 8.21
CA VAL A 33 14.42 0.42 8.32
C VAL A 33 13.72 0.47 6.96
N ALA A 34 14.47 0.66 5.87
CA ALA A 34 13.93 0.55 4.53
C ALA A 34 14.94 -0.13 3.59
N LEU A 35 14.41 -0.89 2.64
CA LEU A 35 15.15 -1.61 1.62
C LEU A 35 14.62 -1.22 0.24
N GLY A 36 15.47 -0.71 -0.64
CA GLY A 36 15.18 -0.49 -2.05
C GLY A 36 15.83 -1.56 -2.91
N ILE A 37 15.11 -2.04 -3.88
CA ILE A 37 15.58 -3.05 -4.84
C ILE A 37 15.32 -2.53 -6.24
N ASP A 38 16.38 -2.18 -6.94
CA ASP A 38 16.34 -1.76 -8.34
C ASP A 38 17.00 -2.82 -9.23
N LYS A 39 16.61 -2.87 -10.50
CA LYS A 39 17.30 -3.61 -11.54
C LYS A 39 17.94 -2.59 -12.49
N ILE A 40 19.25 -2.68 -12.67
CA ILE A 40 20.01 -1.80 -13.55
C ILE A 40 20.87 -2.66 -14.45
N ASP A 41 20.61 -2.62 -15.73
CA ASP A 41 21.15 -3.57 -16.68
C ASP A 41 20.83 -5.01 -16.21
N ASP A 42 21.80 -5.88 -16.07
CA ASP A 42 21.61 -7.26 -15.58
C ASP A 42 21.87 -7.42 -14.07
N GLU A 43 22.21 -6.32 -13.34
CA GLU A 43 22.54 -6.37 -11.92
C GLU A 43 21.40 -5.84 -11.05
N TYR A 44 21.34 -6.33 -9.80
CA TYR A 44 20.51 -5.74 -8.75
C TYR A 44 21.27 -4.62 -8.05
N GLU A 45 20.68 -3.43 -7.97
CA GLU A 45 21.14 -2.37 -7.07
C GLU A 45 20.31 -2.38 -5.79
N ILE A 46 20.95 -2.69 -4.67
CA ILE A 46 20.32 -2.72 -3.36
C ILE A 46 20.68 -1.45 -2.62
N THR A 47 19.65 -0.75 -2.13
CA THR A 47 19.79 0.43 -1.30
C THR A 47 19.18 0.16 0.07
N VAL A 48 19.90 0.40 1.15
CA VAL A 48 19.37 0.32 2.51
C VAL A 48 19.38 1.67 3.18
N GLN A 49 18.33 1.95 3.96
CA GLN A 49 18.27 3.10 4.84
C GLN A 49 18.51 2.62 6.27
N ILE A 50 19.59 3.07 6.86
CA ILE A 50 20.05 2.69 8.21
C ILE A 50 19.81 3.85 9.16
N VAL A 51 19.23 3.56 10.29
CA VAL A 51 18.98 4.53 11.35
C VAL A 51 20.25 4.76 12.18
N ASP A 52 20.56 6.03 12.47
CA ASP A 52 21.52 6.40 13.52
C ASP A 52 20.77 6.66 14.83
N PRO A 53 20.80 5.72 15.80
CA PRO A 53 20.07 5.87 17.05
C PRO A 53 20.53 7.07 17.89
N SER A 54 21.77 7.52 17.69
CA SER A 54 22.33 8.66 18.43
C SER A 54 21.67 9.97 18.00
N GLU A 55 21.38 10.14 16.71
CA GLU A 55 20.74 11.34 16.18
C GLU A 55 19.22 11.40 16.45
N ILE A 56 18.59 10.24 16.69
CA ILE A 56 17.17 10.18 17.05
C ILE A 56 16.94 10.48 18.54
N SER A 57 17.84 10.00 19.41
CA SER A 57 17.67 10.09 20.86
C SER A 57 18.07 11.44 21.45
N MET A 58 18.82 12.27 20.73
CA MET A 58 19.28 13.56 21.24
C MET A 58 18.13 14.57 21.42
N ARG A 59 17.77 14.83 22.66
CA ARG A 59 16.84 15.90 23.07
C ARG A 59 17.47 17.31 23.02
N GLN A 60 18.77 17.44 22.88
CA GLN A 60 19.51 18.70 22.93
C GLN A 60 20.42 18.84 21.72
N ALA A 61 20.36 20.01 21.08
CA ALA A 61 21.17 20.50 19.98
C ALA A 61 21.22 19.58 18.75
N SER A 62 20.52 19.94 17.68
CA SER A 62 20.65 19.26 16.39
C SER A 62 22.13 19.28 15.94
N THR A 63 22.73 18.13 15.79
CA THR A 63 24.10 17.99 15.28
C THR A 63 24.19 18.32 13.79
N GLN A 64 23.10 18.73 13.14
CA GLN A 64 22.95 18.93 11.69
C GLN A 64 23.20 17.65 10.85
N ARG A 65 23.32 16.49 11.49
CA ARG A 65 23.44 15.21 10.79
C ARG A 65 22.06 14.62 10.46
N SER A 66 21.99 13.90 9.36
CA SER A 66 20.79 13.10 9.04
C SER A 66 20.61 11.97 10.06
N PRO A 67 19.40 11.71 10.55
CA PRO A 67 19.12 10.58 11.45
C PRO A 67 19.18 9.23 10.73
N VAL A 68 19.32 9.24 9.42
CA VAL A 68 19.46 8.03 8.59
C VAL A 68 20.64 8.19 7.65
N VAL A 69 21.27 7.06 7.35
CA VAL A 69 22.34 6.94 6.35
C VAL A 69 21.89 5.94 5.30
N SER A 70 22.11 6.28 4.03
CA SER A 70 21.83 5.38 2.92
C SER A 70 23.13 4.75 2.42
N TYR A 71 23.14 3.42 2.28
CA TYR A 71 24.18 2.68 1.57
C TYR A 71 23.58 1.94 0.41
N HIS A 72 24.36 1.80 -0.66
CA HIS A 72 23.93 1.03 -1.83
C HIS A 72 25.10 0.20 -2.37
N SER A 73 24.77 -0.90 -3.02
CA SER A 73 25.74 -1.76 -3.70
C SER A 73 25.06 -2.55 -4.80
N ARG A 74 25.84 -3.04 -5.75
CA ARG A 74 25.38 -3.83 -6.89
C ARG A 74 25.94 -5.25 -6.84
N GLY A 75 25.18 -6.19 -7.39
CA GLY A 75 25.58 -7.57 -7.54
C GLY A 75 24.70 -8.31 -8.55
N GLU A 76 25.19 -9.42 -9.04
CA GLU A 76 24.42 -10.32 -9.91
C GLU A 76 23.22 -10.92 -9.18
N THR A 77 23.30 -11.00 -7.84
CA THR A 77 22.21 -11.41 -6.97
C THR A 77 22.01 -10.42 -5.83
N ILE A 78 20.79 -10.35 -5.30
CA ILE A 78 20.46 -9.49 -4.15
C ILE A 78 21.30 -9.88 -2.93
N PHE A 79 21.51 -11.18 -2.73
CA PHE A 79 22.33 -11.68 -1.62
C PHE A 79 23.78 -11.23 -1.73
N GLU A 80 24.37 -11.27 -2.94
CA GLU A 80 25.72 -10.77 -3.20
C GLU A 80 25.79 -9.27 -2.95
N ALA A 81 24.83 -8.49 -3.47
CA ALA A 81 24.78 -7.04 -3.26
C ALA A 81 24.73 -6.68 -1.77
N ILE A 82 23.87 -7.37 -0.99
CA ILE A 82 23.82 -7.18 0.49
C ILE A 82 25.17 -7.51 1.14
N ARG A 83 25.86 -8.58 0.69
CA ARG A 83 27.17 -8.94 1.23
C ARG A 83 28.26 -7.96 0.85
N LYS A 84 28.31 -7.49 -0.40
CA LYS A 84 29.23 -6.44 -0.86
C LYS A 84 29.08 -5.16 -0.05
N MET A 85 27.87 -4.83 0.44
CA MET A 85 27.64 -3.65 1.26
C MET A 85 28.49 -3.61 2.53
N THR A 86 28.90 -4.77 3.07
CA THR A 86 29.82 -4.84 4.23
C THR A 86 31.21 -4.30 3.94
N THR A 87 31.57 -4.05 2.67
CA THR A 87 32.86 -3.42 2.30
C THR A 87 32.84 -1.91 2.46
N ILE A 88 31.66 -1.30 2.55
CA ILE A 88 31.47 0.16 2.67
C ILE A 88 30.76 0.55 3.98
N ALA A 89 29.92 -0.32 4.53
CA ALA A 89 29.25 -0.09 5.79
C ALA A 89 30.12 -0.57 6.96
N ALA A 90 30.30 0.29 7.97
CA ALA A 90 31.10 -0.04 9.15
C ALA A 90 30.48 -1.14 10.03
N ARG A 91 29.22 -1.48 9.82
CA ARG A 91 28.47 -2.48 10.59
C ARG A 91 27.64 -3.35 9.64
N LYS A 92 27.37 -4.59 10.05
CA LYS A 92 26.54 -5.52 9.26
C LYS A 92 25.10 -5.00 9.18
N PRO A 93 24.50 -4.87 7.98
CA PRO A 93 23.06 -4.58 7.83
C PRO A 93 22.22 -5.64 8.55
N TYR A 94 21.24 -5.17 9.34
CA TYR A 94 20.35 -6.00 10.14
C TYR A 94 18.90 -5.67 9.84
N PHE A 95 18.18 -6.62 9.27
CA PHE A 95 16.88 -6.43 8.65
C PHE A 95 15.68 -6.72 9.57
N ALA A 96 15.89 -7.13 10.81
CA ALA A 96 14.78 -7.45 11.72
C ALA A 96 13.89 -6.26 12.10
N HIS A 97 14.29 -5.03 11.75
CA HIS A 97 13.51 -3.81 11.94
C HIS A 97 13.09 -3.17 10.62
N LEU A 98 13.15 -3.93 9.53
CA LEU A 98 12.68 -3.49 8.23
C LEU A 98 11.19 -3.15 8.31
N GLN A 99 10.82 -1.97 7.81
CA GLN A 99 9.47 -1.45 7.85
C GLN A 99 8.84 -1.40 6.44
N VAL A 100 9.66 -1.10 5.44
CA VAL A 100 9.20 -0.95 4.06
C VAL A 100 10.22 -1.47 3.07
N VAL A 101 9.73 -2.17 2.05
CA VAL A 101 10.48 -2.53 0.85
C VAL A 101 9.94 -1.71 -0.31
N VAL A 102 10.84 -1.02 -1.01
CA VAL A 102 10.54 -0.27 -2.23
C VAL A 102 11.07 -1.05 -3.42
N LEU A 103 10.18 -1.52 -4.29
CA LEU A 103 10.52 -2.19 -5.53
C LEU A 103 10.66 -1.14 -6.65
N GLY A 104 11.79 -1.13 -7.34
CA GLY A 104 12.00 -0.26 -8.51
C GLY A 104 11.07 -0.62 -9.65
N GLU A 105 10.61 0.39 -10.41
CA GLU A 105 9.66 0.17 -11.51
C GLU A 105 10.22 -0.77 -12.59
N ASP A 106 11.51 -0.65 -12.94
CA ASP A 106 12.12 -1.49 -13.97
C ASP A 106 12.26 -2.95 -13.49
N LEU A 107 12.64 -3.16 -12.23
CA LEU A 107 12.57 -4.47 -11.59
C LEU A 107 11.15 -5.05 -11.65
N ALA A 108 10.14 -4.22 -11.33
CA ALA A 108 8.74 -4.65 -11.32
C ALA A 108 8.24 -5.05 -12.72
N LYS A 109 8.72 -4.40 -13.79
CA LYS A 109 8.42 -4.76 -15.19
C LYS A 109 9.02 -6.10 -15.59
N GLU A 110 10.22 -6.40 -15.11
CA GLU A 110 10.91 -7.69 -15.41
C GLU A 110 10.32 -8.85 -14.61
N GLY A 111 9.96 -8.61 -13.35
CA GLY A 111 9.39 -9.57 -12.42
C GLY A 111 9.98 -9.45 -11.02
N ILE A 112 9.12 -9.58 -10.00
CA ILE A 112 9.50 -9.39 -8.59
C ILE A 112 9.73 -10.69 -7.84
N SER A 113 9.42 -11.85 -8.43
CA SER A 113 9.47 -13.15 -7.73
C SER A 113 10.85 -13.48 -7.17
N ASP A 114 11.91 -13.28 -7.96
CA ASP A 114 13.28 -13.59 -7.54
C ASP A 114 13.73 -12.68 -6.38
N ALA A 115 13.31 -11.40 -6.43
CA ALA A 115 13.59 -10.46 -5.36
C ALA A 115 12.88 -10.83 -4.05
N LEU A 116 11.63 -11.27 -4.14
CA LEU A 116 10.85 -11.69 -2.99
C LEU A 116 11.29 -13.03 -2.42
N ASP A 117 11.78 -13.97 -3.26
CA ASP A 117 12.23 -15.30 -2.80
C ASP A 117 13.34 -15.19 -1.74
N LEU A 118 14.34 -14.33 -1.95
CA LEU A 118 15.39 -14.09 -0.97
C LEU A 118 14.80 -13.59 0.35
N ILE A 119 13.94 -12.55 0.30
CA ILE A 119 13.38 -11.90 1.48
C ILE A 119 12.54 -12.89 2.30
N VAL A 120 11.77 -13.74 1.63
CA VAL A 120 10.92 -14.75 2.30
C VAL A 120 11.74 -15.90 2.87
N ARG A 121 12.84 -16.25 2.23
CA ARG A 121 13.72 -17.39 2.58
C ARG A 121 14.67 -17.07 3.71
N ASP A 122 15.17 -15.83 3.79
CA ASP A 122 16.16 -15.42 4.78
C ASP A 122 15.50 -15.12 6.14
N HIS A 123 15.94 -15.83 7.17
CA HIS A 123 15.45 -15.72 8.55
C HIS A 123 15.80 -14.40 9.25
N GLU A 124 16.69 -13.58 8.67
CA GLU A 124 17.03 -12.26 9.21
C GLU A 124 15.91 -11.23 8.93
N PHE A 125 15.02 -11.51 7.98
CA PHE A 125 13.85 -10.66 7.69
C PHE A 125 12.64 -11.09 8.53
N ARG A 126 12.07 -10.13 9.27
CA ARG A 126 10.71 -10.29 9.79
C ARG A 126 9.73 -10.01 8.65
N LYS A 127 8.54 -10.60 8.71
CA LYS A 127 7.56 -10.51 7.61
C LYS A 127 6.45 -9.49 7.88
N ASP A 128 6.71 -8.51 8.76
CA ASP A 128 5.76 -7.49 9.20
C ASP A 128 6.01 -6.11 8.54
N PHE A 129 6.67 -6.07 7.39
CA PHE A 129 6.89 -4.86 6.61
C PHE A 129 5.95 -4.77 5.41
N ASP A 130 5.70 -3.54 4.96
CA ASP A 130 4.92 -3.27 3.76
C ASP A 130 5.80 -3.22 2.51
N VAL A 131 5.19 -3.56 1.37
CA VAL A 131 5.81 -3.49 0.05
C VAL A 131 5.15 -2.39 -0.76
N ILE A 132 5.95 -1.49 -1.31
CA ILE A 132 5.51 -0.42 -2.22
C ILE A 132 6.37 -0.44 -3.49
N MET A 133 5.88 0.17 -4.56
CA MET A 133 6.60 0.28 -5.84
C MET A 133 6.96 1.75 -6.10
N SER A 134 8.19 2.05 -6.49
CA SER A 134 8.53 3.37 -7.01
C SER A 134 7.97 3.53 -8.43
N HIS A 135 7.42 4.71 -8.72
CA HIS A 135 6.91 5.07 -10.04
C HIS A 135 7.67 6.28 -10.58
N GLU A 136 8.11 6.23 -11.84
CA GLU A 136 8.95 7.26 -12.49
C GLU A 136 10.21 7.63 -11.69
N ALA A 137 10.64 6.74 -10.82
CA ALA A 137 11.83 6.89 -9.97
C ALA A 137 12.43 5.51 -9.66
N THR A 138 13.72 5.48 -9.33
CA THR A 138 14.32 4.27 -8.75
C THR A 138 13.96 4.16 -7.27
N ALA A 139 13.98 2.96 -6.70
CA ALA A 139 13.84 2.75 -5.27
C ALA A 139 14.92 3.53 -4.48
N LYS A 140 16.14 3.59 -5.02
CA LYS A 140 17.24 4.40 -4.48
C LYS A 140 16.89 5.89 -4.41
N GLU A 141 16.31 6.46 -5.48
CA GLU A 141 15.89 7.86 -5.47
C GLU A 141 14.83 8.12 -4.39
N VAL A 142 13.84 7.23 -4.25
CA VAL A 142 12.79 7.33 -3.23
C VAL A 142 13.40 7.30 -1.82
N LEU A 143 14.29 6.35 -1.53
CA LEU A 143 14.90 6.18 -0.20
C LEU A 143 15.83 7.33 0.18
N ASN A 144 16.37 8.08 -0.79
CA ASN A 144 17.30 9.18 -0.54
C ASN A 144 16.61 10.53 -0.32
N VAL A 145 15.28 10.63 -0.47
CA VAL A 145 14.56 11.90 -0.21
C VAL A 145 14.48 12.16 1.29
N LEU A 146 15.02 13.28 1.72
CA LEU A 146 14.85 13.79 3.09
C LEU A 146 13.45 14.33 3.28
N THR A 147 12.80 13.95 4.37
CA THR A 147 11.39 14.23 4.63
C THR A 147 11.19 15.22 5.79
N PRO A 148 10.26 16.21 5.66
CA PRO A 148 10.26 17.38 6.56
C PRO A 148 9.73 17.10 7.98
N ILE A 149 8.69 16.34 8.16
CA ILE A 149 8.06 16.09 9.47
C ILE A 149 8.65 14.84 10.10
N GLU A 150 8.62 13.75 9.37
CA GLU A 150 9.23 12.51 9.80
C GLU A 150 10.72 12.50 9.44
N LYS A 151 11.57 12.51 10.46
CA LYS A 151 13.02 12.53 10.26
C LYS A 151 13.55 11.27 9.59
N VAL A 152 12.85 10.14 9.72
CA VAL A 152 13.16 8.87 9.09
C VAL A 152 12.23 8.70 7.89
N PRO A 153 12.73 8.73 6.63
CA PRO A 153 11.88 8.63 5.44
C PRO A 153 11.05 7.35 5.37
N ALA A 154 11.54 6.23 5.91
CA ALA A 154 10.76 5.00 6.06
C ALA A 154 9.46 5.24 6.83
N ASN A 155 9.53 5.93 7.98
CA ASN A 155 8.34 6.25 8.79
C ASN A 155 7.38 7.15 8.01
N LYS A 156 7.88 8.13 7.24
CA LYS A 156 7.05 8.97 6.39
C LYS A 156 6.29 8.13 5.36
N MET A 157 6.96 7.19 4.70
CA MET A 157 6.32 6.32 3.71
C MET A 157 5.20 5.51 4.34
N LEU A 158 5.44 4.84 5.46
CA LEU A 158 4.42 4.05 6.16
C LEU A 158 3.26 4.89 6.69
N ASN A 159 3.57 5.98 7.43
CA ASN A 159 2.54 6.81 8.03
C ASN A 159 1.64 7.44 6.95
N SER A 160 2.22 7.88 5.82
CA SER A 160 1.41 8.45 4.74
C SER A 160 0.65 7.39 3.95
N LEU A 161 1.14 6.15 3.86
CA LEU A 161 0.41 5.00 3.30
C LEU A 161 -0.84 4.72 4.14
N ASP A 162 -0.66 4.55 5.45
CA ASP A 162 -1.73 4.28 6.41
C ASP A 162 -2.78 5.40 6.45
N VAL A 163 -2.32 6.67 6.53
CA VAL A 163 -3.24 7.82 6.53
C VAL A 163 -4.01 7.94 5.21
N SER A 164 -3.34 7.73 4.07
CA SER A 164 -3.99 7.76 2.76
C SER A 164 -5.00 6.62 2.59
N GLU A 165 -4.68 5.40 3.05
CA GLU A 165 -5.62 4.27 3.03
C GLU A 165 -6.85 4.57 3.87
N LYS A 166 -6.68 5.10 5.09
CA LYS A 166 -7.77 5.36 6.05
C LYS A 166 -8.63 6.57 5.72
N ALA A 167 -8.04 7.65 5.17
CA ALA A 167 -8.73 8.93 5.01
C ALA A 167 -9.05 9.31 3.56
N TRP A 168 -8.42 8.65 2.58
CA TRP A 168 -8.58 8.99 1.17
C TRP A 168 -8.95 7.79 0.28
N GLY A 169 -8.48 6.59 0.64
CA GLY A 169 -8.86 5.32 0.01
C GLY A 169 -8.22 5.06 -1.36
N SER A 170 -7.18 5.80 -1.76
CA SER A 170 -6.49 5.58 -3.04
C SER A 170 -5.24 4.72 -2.93
N THR A 171 -4.89 4.28 -1.74
CA THR A 171 -3.76 3.41 -1.44
C THR A 171 -4.22 2.18 -0.68
N ILE A 172 -3.41 1.13 -0.74
CA ILE A 172 -3.61 -0.12 0.03
C ILE A 172 -2.26 -0.49 0.63
N ALA A 173 -2.20 -0.68 1.93
CA ALA A 173 -1.06 -1.28 2.60
C ALA A 173 -1.06 -2.79 2.34
N VAL A 174 0.05 -3.30 1.80
CA VAL A 174 0.20 -4.72 1.47
C VAL A 174 1.50 -5.21 2.09
N ASN A 175 1.40 -6.14 3.05
CA ASN A 175 2.57 -6.76 3.62
C ASN A 175 3.11 -7.90 2.72
N ILE A 176 4.35 -8.33 3.01
CA ILE A 176 5.02 -9.33 2.20
C ILE A 176 4.27 -10.67 2.13
N ASP A 177 3.66 -11.13 3.23
CA ASP A 177 2.93 -12.41 3.24
C ASP A 177 1.66 -12.34 2.39
N GLU A 178 0.91 -11.22 2.44
CA GLU A 178 -0.26 -10.97 1.59
C GLU A 178 0.14 -10.92 0.11
N LEU A 179 1.24 -10.22 -0.20
CA LEU A 179 1.76 -10.13 -1.57
C LEU A 179 2.12 -11.49 -2.12
N VAL A 180 2.94 -12.27 -1.40
CA VAL A 180 3.39 -13.60 -1.81
C VAL A 180 2.21 -14.58 -1.98
N ASN A 181 1.24 -14.54 -1.06
CA ASN A 181 0.02 -15.33 -1.17
C ASN A 181 -0.77 -14.96 -2.42
N THR A 182 -0.87 -13.67 -2.75
CA THR A 182 -1.57 -13.21 -3.95
C THR A 182 -0.84 -13.61 -5.23
N LEU A 183 0.48 -13.45 -5.29
CA LEU A 183 1.30 -13.87 -6.44
C LEU A 183 1.28 -15.38 -6.66
N SER A 184 1.10 -16.16 -5.60
CA SER A 184 0.96 -17.62 -5.68
C SER A 184 -0.39 -18.07 -6.26
N ASN A 185 -1.39 -17.17 -6.26
CA ASN A 185 -2.72 -17.42 -6.82
C ASN A 185 -2.75 -17.09 -8.31
N LYS A 186 -2.74 -18.11 -9.18
CA LYS A 186 -2.75 -17.97 -10.64
C LYS A 186 -3.98 -17.23 -11.20
N HIS A 187 -5.02 -17.07 -10.39
CA HIS A 187 -6.32 -16.52 -10.81
C HIS A 187 -6.54 -15.10 -10.31
N LYS A 188 -5.55 -14.52 -9.58
CA LYS A 188 -5.65 -13.17 -9.00
C LYS A 188 -4.41 -12.36 -9.31
N GLY A 189 -4.59 -11.10 -9.70
CA GLY A 189 -3.51 -10.13 -9.83
C GLY A 189 -3.21 -9.44 -8.51
N ALA A 190 -1.94 -9.10 -8.29
CA ALA A 190 -1.54 -8.33 -7.13
C ALA A 190 -1.66 -6.82 -7.39
N LEU A 191 -1.88 -6.08 -6.31
CA LEU A 191 -1.90 -4.62 -6.28
C LEU A 191 -0.89 -4.14 -5.25
N ILE A 192 -0.09 -3.16 -5.60
CA ILE A 192 0.90 -2.54 -4.72
C ILE A 192 0.77 -1.02 -4.84
N SER A 193 0.77 -0.29 -3.72
CA SER A 193 0.74 1.17 -3.74
C SER A 193 1.99 1.74 -4.38
N ALA A 194 1.81 2.65 -5.34
CA ALA A 194 2.90 3.29 -6.06
C ALA A 194 3.25 4.66 -5.45
N ILE A 195 4.55 4.91 -5.28
CA ILE A 195 5.11 6.15 -4.74
C ILE A 195 6.01 6.83 -5.76
N GLU A 196 5.91 8.13 -5.89
CA GLU A 196 6.76 8.94 -6.76
C GLU A 196 7.58 9.97 -5.97
N VAL A 197 8.65 10.46 -6.60
CA VAL A 197 9.41 11.63 -6.15
C VAL A 197 8.86 12.85 -6.89
N HIS A 198 8.03 13.63 -6.22
CA HIS A 198 7.43 14.83 -6.79
C HIS A 198 8.36 16.04 -6.60
N GLY A 199 8.85 16.61 -7.69
CA GLY A 199 9.81 17.72 -7.71
C GLY A 199 11.17 17.34 -8.31
N ASP A 200 12.17 18.22 -8.19
CA ASP A 200 13.53 17.95 -8.69
C ASP A 200 14.25 16.97 -7.73
N LYS A 201 14.41 15.72 -8.16
CA LYS A 201 15.03 14.64 -7.40
C LYS A 201 16.39 15.00 -6.79
N LYS A 202 17.18 15.85 -7.47
CA LYS A 202 18.51 16.28 -6.99
C LYS A 202 18.43 17.14 -5.72
N LEU A 203 17.35 17.90 -5.56
CA LEU A 203 17.13 18.71 -4.36
C LEU A 203 16.63 17.88 -3.19
N GLY A 204 16.02 16.72 -3.44
CA GLY A 204 15.46 15.85 -2.41
C GLY A 204 16.47 15.27 -1.43
N VAL A 205 17.72 15.08 -1.87
CA VAL A 205 18.81 14.50 -1.07
C VAL A 205 19.54 15.53 -0.21
N ASP A 206 19.28 16.82 -0.43
CA ASP A 206 19.97 17.92 0.26
C ASP A 206 19.18 18.36 1.51
N GLN A 207 19.88 18.78 2.56
CA GLN A 207 19.25 19.30 3.78
C GLN A 207 18.34 20.50 3.51
N THR A 208 18.61 21.29 2.47
CA THR A 208 17.75 22.41 2.07
C THR A 208 16.33 21.97 1.74
N ASN A 209 16.10 20.69 1.42
CA ASN A 209 14.76 20.14 1.22
C ASN A 209 13.89 20.23 2.46
N VAL A 210 14.48 20.12 3.66
CA VAL A 210 13.75 20.11 4.95
C VAL A 210 13.89 21.41 5.75
N GLN A 211 14.72 22.35 5.28
CA GLN A 211 14.96 23.64 5.94
C GLN A 211 14.01 24.76 5.47
N ARG A 212 13.12 24.46 4.51
CA ARG A 212 12.21 25.46 3.90
C ARG A 212 10.76 25.11 4.26
N VAL A 213 9.95 26.15 4.45
CA VAL A 213 8.49 25.98 4.66
C VAL A 213 7.84 25.29 3.45
N LYS A 214 8.19 25.73 2.23
CA LYS A 214 7.79 25.05 1.00
C LYS A 214 8.90 24.07 0.60
N THR A 215 8.67 22.81 0.89
CA THR A 215 9.57 21.70 0.55
C THR A 215 9.65 21.53 -0.98
N PRO A 216 10.85 21.61 -1.60
CA PRO A 216 11.01 21.46 -3.05
C PRO A 216 10.66 20.09 -3.58
N VAL A 217 10.88 19.03 -2.78
CA VAL A 217 10.68 17.63 -3.18
C VAL A 217 9.90 16.88 -2.12
N LEU A 218 8.88 16.17 -2.55
CA LEU A 218 8.00 15.38 -1.68
C LEU A 218 7.88 13.95 -2.21
N LEU A 219 7.73 13.00 -1.30
CA LEU A 219 7.25 11.65 -1.62
C LEU A 219 5.73 11.65 -1.63
N ARG A 220 5.12 11.21 -2.73
CA ARG A 220 3.66 11.19 -2.92
C ARG A 220 3.21 9.82 -3.44
N TYR A 221 2.15 9.26 -2.86
CA TYR A 221 1.45 8.12 -3.43
C TYR A 221 0.58 8.57 -4.61
N THR A 222 0.59 7.80 -5.70
CA THR A 222 -0.06 8.16 -6.97
C THR A 222 -1.23 7.24 -7.34
N GLY A 223 -1.28 6.05 -6.77
CA GLY A 223 -2.30 5.05 -7.04
C GLY A 223 -1.81 3.64 -6.82
N LEU A 224 -2.45 2.66 -7.47
CA LEU A 224 -2.13 1.25 -7.33
C LEU A 224 -1.46 0.71 -8.60
N ALA A 225 -0.29 0.12 -8.46
CA ALA A 225 0.38 -0.65 -9.50
C ALA A 225 -0.29 -2.02 -9.64
N VAL A 226 -0.63 -2.38 -10.87
CA VAL A 226 -1.28 -3.64 -11.23
C VAL A 226 -0.23 -4.65 -11.69
N PHE A 227 -0.29 -5.86 -11.11
CA PHE A 227 0.60 -6.96 -11.45
C PHE A 227 -0.18 -8.12 -12.08
N LYS A 228 0.32 -8.65 -13.18
CA LYS A 228 -0.14 -9.90 -13.80
C LYS A 228 0.94 -10.96 -13.58
N GLY A 229 0.65 -11.98 -12.76
CA GLY A 229 1.70 -12.78 -12.15
C GLY A 229 2.60 -11.88 -11.29
N ASP A 230 3.90 -11.96 -11.50
CA ASP A 230 4.91 -11.17 -10.77
C ASP A 230 5.39 -9.91 -11.51
N LYS A 231 4.75 -9.54 -12.65
CA LYS A 231 5.15 -8.41 -13.49
C LYS A 231 4.19 -7.25 -13.38
N TYR A 232 4.74 -6.06 -13.18
CA TYR A 232 4.00 -4.80 -13.29
C TYR A 232 3.56 -4.55 -14.73
N ILE A 233 2.27 -4.27 -14.92
CA ILE A 233 1.65 -4.07 -16.23
C ILE A 233 0.99 -2.71 -16.39
N GLY A 234 0.84 -1.94 -15.33
CA GLY A 234 0.31 -0.59 -15.41
C GLY A 234 -0.15 -0.01 -14.07
N LEU A 235 -0.40 1.29 -14.09
CA LEU A 235 -0.79 2.07 -12.92
C LEU A 235 -2.26 2.48 -13.02
N LEU A 236 -3.00 2.30 -11.96
CA LEU A 236 -4.33 2.87 -11.78
C LEU A 236 -4.20 4.31 -11.29
N THR A 237 -5.01 5.19 -11.84
CA THR A 237 -5.16 6.55 -11.31
C THR A 237 -5.71 6.52 -9.89
N GLU A 238 -5.62 7.64 -9.18
CA GLU A 238 -6.17 7.79 -7.84
C GLU A 238 -7.68 7.44 -7.77
N SER A 239 -8.45 7.90 -8.76
CA SER A 239 -9.90 7.62 -8.86
C SER A 239 -10.20 6.14 -9.10
N GLU A 240 -9.43 5.47 -9.96
CA GLU A 240 -9.54 4.04 -10.21
C GLU A 240 -9.11 3.22 -9.01
N SER A 241 -8.04 3.65 -8.31
CA SER A 241 -7.58 3.03 -7.08
C SER A 241 -8.65 3.07 -5.98
N LYS A 242 -9.37 4.20 -5.82
CA LYS A 242 -10.53 4.28 -4.92
C LYS A 242 -11.62 3.27 -5.29
N SER A 243 -11.92 3.10 -6.59
CA SER A 243 -12.89 2.11 -7.04
C SER A 243 -12.51 0.69 -6.65
N VAL A 244 -11.23 0.35 -6.82
CA VAL A 244 -10.67 -0.94 -6.37
C VAL A 244 -10.77 -1.09 -4.85
N SER A 245 -10.47 -0.04 -4.09
CA SER A 245 -10.60 -0.05 -2.63
C SER A 245 -12.05 -0.26 -2.18
N PHE A 246 -13.04 0.30 -2.88
CA PHE A 246 -14.46 -0.03 -2.63
C PHE A 246 -14.75 -1.50 -2.87
N LEU A 247 -14.33 -2.05 -4.01
CA LEU A 247 -14.59 -3.44 -4.37
C LEU A 247 -13.90 -4.44 -3.44
N ASN A 248 -12.73 -4.10 -2.92
CA ASN A 248 -11.95 -4.93 -1.99
C ASN A 248 -12.31 -4.69 -0.51
N ASP A 249 -13.40 -3.94 -0.22
CA ASP A 249 -13.86 -3.61 1.14
C ASP A 249 -12.79 -2.92 2.00
N LYS A 250 -11.98 -2.03 1.39
CA LYS A 250 -10.85 -1.33 2.04
C LYS A 250 -11.16 0.14 2.35
N ILE A 251 -12.28 0.70 1.91
CA ILE A 251 -12.65 2.09 2.20
C ILE A 251 -13.09 2.23 3.65
N GLN A 252 -12.34 3.03 4.42
CA GLN A 252 -12.69 3.46 5.77
C GLN A 252 -13.30 4.87 5.75
N SER A 253 -12.63 5.82 5.08
CA SER A 253 -13.16 7.14 4.79
C SER A 253 -12.66 7.63 3.43
N THR A 254 -13.46 8.44 2.76
CA THR A 254 -13.07 9.17 1.54
C THR A 254 -14.07 10.29 1.27
N ILE A 255 -13.76 11.17 0.32
CA ILE A 255 -14.63 12.26 -0.09
C ILE A 255 -15.23 11.97 -1.46
N GLU A 256 -16.54 12.21 -1.59
CA GLU A 256 -17.26 12.22 -2.87
C GLU A 256 -17.79 13.62 -3.15
N ILE A 257 -17.62 14.07 -4.39
CA ILE A 257 -18.09 15.37 -4.86
C ILE A 257 -19.24 15.14 -5.84
N ILE A 258 -20.37 15.75 -5.56
CA ILE A 258 -21.56 15.64 -6.40
C ILE A 258 -22.02 17.03 -6.89
N ALA A 259 -22.60 17.06 -8.10
CA ALA A 259 -23.25 18.26 -8.61
C ALA A 259 -24.56 18.51 -7.87
N CYS A 260 -24.85 19.77 -7.59
CA CYS A 260 -26.13 20.20 -7.05
C CYS A 260 -27.25 20.30 -8.13
N PRO A 261 -28.52 20.34 -7.73
CA PRO A 261 -29.64 20.36 -8.70
C PRO A 261 -29.61 21.54 -9.70
N ASN A 262 -29.17 22.71 -9.25
CA ASN A 262 -29.16 23.91 -10.09
C ASN A 262 -27.75 24.28 -10.54
N LYS A 263 -26.88 24.66 -9.61
CA LYS A 263 -25.50 25.07 -9.88
C LYS A 263 -24.66 24.86 -8.61
N GLY A 264 -23.37 24.61 -8.76
CA GLY A 264 -22.43 24.39 -7.67
C GLY A 264 -22.29 22.92 -7.32
N THR A 265 -21.53 22.66 -6.28
CA THR A 265 -21.13 21.32 -5.82
C THR A 265 -21.44 21.13 -4.35
N LEU A 266 -21.49 19.88 -3.95
CA LEU A 266 -21.60 19.45 -2.57
C LEU A 266 -20.61 18.30 -2.37
N SER A 267 -19.86 18.35 -1.27
CA SER A 267 -18.94 17.30 -0.89
C SER A 267 -19.51 16.49 0.27
N THR A 268 -19.43 15.19 0.17
CA THR A 268 -19.77 14.27 1.27
C THR A 268 -18.53 13.51 1.73
N GLU A 269 -18.43 13.32 3.03
CA GLU A 269 -17.45 12.42 3.64
C GLU A 269 -18.08 11.06 3.86
N ILE A 270 -17.54 10.04 3.21
CA ILE A 270 -17.87 8.65 3.52
C ILE A 270 -17.21 8.30 4.84
N THR A 271 -18.00 7.85 5.79
CA THR A 271 -17.56 7.49 7.14
C THR A 271 -17.52 5.98 7.36
N GLN A 272 -18.20 5.22 6.50
CA GLN A 272 -18.18 3.77 6.50
C GLN A 272 -18.58 3.23 5.13
N SER A 273 -17.88 2.19 4.69
CA SER A 273 -18.28 1.40 3.53
C SER A 273 -18.21 -0.08 3.85
N THR A 274 -19.14 -0.86 3.28
CA THR A 274 -19.12 -2.32 3.38
C THR A 274 -19.49 -2.92 2.04
N THR A 275 -18.61 -3.77 1.52
CA THR A 275 -18.78 -4.41 0.23
C THR A 275 -18.98 -5.91 0.37
N LYS A 276 -19.98 -6.44 -0.34
CA LYS A 276 -20.24 -7.89 -0.44
C LYS A 276 -20.23 -8.31 -1.89
N VAL A 277 -19.25 -9.12 -2.27
CA VAL A 277 -19.11 -9.71 -3.59
C VAL A 277 -19.74 -11.11 -3.59
N LYS A 278 -20.70 -11.34 -4.47
CA LYS A 278 -21.39 -12.62 -4.66
C LYS A 278 -21.14 -13.17 -6.05
N GLY A 279 -20.50 -14.32 -6.13
CA GLY A 279 -20.40 -15.10 -7.36
C GLY A 279 -21.66 -15.93 -7.59
N SER A 280 -22.01 -16.16 -8.83
CA SER A 280 -23.09 -17.07 -9.23
C SER A 280 -22.82 -17.64 -10.63
N PHE A 281 -23.53 -18.73 -10.96
CA PHE A 281 -23.52 -19.31 -12.31
C PHE A 281 -24.94 -19.36 -12.85
N LYS A 282 -25.19 -18.68 -13.97
CA LYS A 282 -26.48 -18.71 -14.66
C LYS A 282 -26.32 -19.43 -16.00
N ASN A 283 -26.98 -20.56 -16.19
CA ASN A 283 -26.83 -21.39 -17.38
C ASN A 283 -25.37 -21.74 -17.70
N GLY A 284 -24.57 -22.02 -16.66
CA GLY A 284 -23.14 -22.34 -16.77
C GLY A 284 -22.23 -21.13 -16.98
N LYS A 285 -22.74 -19.93 -17.18
CA LYS A 285 -21.95 -18.69 -17.31
C LYS A 285 -21.73 -18.04 -15.94
N PRO A 286 -20.51 -17.62 -15.60
CA PRO A 286 -20.22 -16.93 -14.36
C PRO A 286 -20.78 -15.51 -14.37
N LYS A 287 -21.20 -15.05 -13.21
CA LYS A 287 -21.67 -13.67 -12.95
C LYS A 287 -21.25 -13.23 -11.57
N ILE A 288 -20.93 -11.95 -11.43
CA ILE A 288 -20.64 -11.29 -10.16
C ILE A 288 -21.71 -10.24 -9.87
N ASP A 289 -22.25 -10.26 -8.68
CA ASP A 289 -23.13 -9.23 -8.12
C ASP A 289 -22.39 -8.60 -6.91
N VAL A 290 -22.12 -7.30 -6.99
CA VAL A 290 -21.45 -6.51 -5.94
C VAL A 290 -22.48 -5.64 -5.24
N HIS A 291 -22.54 -5.71 -3.92
CA HIS A 291 -23.40 -4.86 -3.10
C HIS A 291 -22.54 -4.01 -2.17
N ILE A 292 -22.61 -2.70 -2.34
CA ILE A 292 -21.86 -1.70 -1.57
C ILE A 292 -22.85 -0.88 -0.75
N ASN A 293 -22.72 -0.89 0.57
CA ASN A 293 -23.47 -0.03 1.48
C ASN A 293 -22.52 1.03 2.03
N VAL A 294 -22.91 2.29 1.87
CA VAL A 294 -22.12 3.47 2.24
C VAL A 294 -22.88 4.31 3.23
N GLU A 295 -22.22 4.72 4.30
CA GLU A 295 -22.67 5.75 5.21
C GLU A 295 -21.84 7.01 5.00
N GLN A 296 -22.49 8.17 4.95
CA GLN A 296 -21.83 9.45 4.71
C GLN A 296 -22.39 10.58 5.53
N ASN A 297 -21.59 11.64 5.67
CA ASN A 297 -22.02 12.95 6.17
C ASN A 297 -21.84 14.00 5.07
N VAL A 298 -22.67 15.03 5.08
CA VAL A 298 -22.43 16.21 4.25
C VAL A 298 -21.32 17.04 4.89
N GLY A 299 -20.23 17.29 4.14
CA GLY A 299 -19.06 18.02 4.63
C GLY A 299 -19.06 19.48 4.18
N GLU A 300 -19.37 19.74 2.90
CA GLU A 300 -19.32 21.07 2.31
C GLU A 300 -20.48 21.27 1.33
N VAL A 301 -21.03 22.48 1.29
CA VAL A 301 -22.16 22.83 0.41
C VAL A 301 -21.90 24.17 -0.25
N GLU A 302 -21.62 24.14 -1.55
CA GLU A 302 -21.39 25.33 -2.38
C GLU A 302 -22.58 25.64 -3.32
N CYS A 303 -23.79 25.35 -2.85
CA CYS A 303 -24.99 25.53 -3.64
C CYS A 303 -26.22 25.84 -2.79
N ASP A 304 -27.29 26.28 -3.44
CA ASP A 304 -28.59 26.49 -2.83
C ASP A 304 -29.37 25.17 -2.77
N ILE A 305 -29.19 24.44 -1.68
CA ILE A 305 -29.91 23.21 -1.34
C ILE A 305 -30.33 23.23 0.12
N ASP A 306 -31.60 22.92 0.38
CA ASP A 306 -32.15 22.85 1.73
C ASP A 306 -32.04 21.40 2.25
N LEU A 307 -31.04 21.17 3.08
CA LEU A 307 -30.74 19.85 3.66
C LEU A 307 -31.68 19.44 4.80
N THR A 308 -32.62 20.33 5.22
CA THR A 308 -33.67 19.96 6.19
C THR A 308 -34.77 19.11 5.54
N LYS A 309 -34.84 19.10 4.20
CA LYS A 309 -35.85 18.36 3.46
C LYS A 309 -35.36 16.95 3.11
N ASN A 310 -36.18 15.95 3.39
CA ASN A 310 -35.89 14.56 3.03
C ASN A 310 -35.60 14.39 1.52
N LYS A 311 -36.29 15.12 0.64
CA LYS A 311 -36.04 15.10 -0.82
C LYS A 311 -34.63 15.53 -1.18
N SER A 312 -34.02 16.47 -0.44
CA SER A 312 -32.65 16.91 -0.66
C SER A 312 -31.66 15.84 -0.21
N ILE A 313 -31.91 15.19 0.90
CA ILE A 313 -31.10 14.06 1.38
C ILE A 313 -31.19 12.87 0.42
N ASP A 314 -32.38 12.54 -0.05
CA ASP A 314 -32.57 11.48 -1.06
C ASP A 314 -31.83 11.81 -2.36
N TYR A 315 -31.82 13.07 -2.79
CA TYR A 315 -31.05 13.53 -3.94
C TYR A 315 -29.55 13.33 -3.72
N VAL A 316 -29.01 13.74 -2.56
CA VAL A 316 -27.60 13.56 -2.21
C VAL A 316 -27.24 12.08 -2.21
N ASN A 317 -28.02 11.23 -1.53
CA ASN A 317 -27.80 9.77 -1.50
C ASN A 317 -27.77 9.16 -2.89
N LYS A 318 -28.76 9.51 -3.73
CA LYS A 318 -28.86 9.01 -5.12
C LYS A 318 -27.67 9.44 -5.97
N LYS A 319 -27.25 10.71 -5.86
CA LYS A 319 -26.13 11.24 -6.66
C LYS A 319 -24.79 10.67 -6.25
N THR A 320 -24.55 10.51 -4.95
CA THR A 320 -23.35 9.83 -4.45
C THR A 320 -23.33 8.38 -4.92
N ALA A 321 -24.44 7.65 -4.76
CA ALA A 321 -24.54 6.25 -5.22
C ALA A 321 -24.25 6.12 -6.73
N GLN A 322 -24.85 6.99 -7.54
CA GLN A 322 -24.62 7.02 -9.00
C GLN A 322 -23.15 7.31 -9.33
N GLY A 323 -22.51 8.28 -8.68
CA GLY A 323 -21.10 8.63 -8.94
C GLY A 323 -20.14 7.50 -8.59
N ILE A 324 -20.36 6.80 -7.47
CA ILE A 324 -19.57 5.63 -7.07
C ILE A 324 -19.79 4.48 -8.06
N ASP A 325 -21.03 4.18 -8.43
CA ASP A 325 -21.41 3.10 -9.35
C ASP A 325 -20.75 3.29 -10.73
N GLU A 326 -20.95 4.44 -11.37
CA GLU A 326 -20.37 4.77 -12.68
C GLU A 326 -18.83 4.70 -12.68
N ARG A 327 -18.18 5.15 -11.59
CA ARG A 327 -16.73 5.08 -11.47
C ARG A 327 -16.24 3.65 -11.32
N ILE A 328 -16.92 2.84 -10.53
CA ILE A 328 -16.58 1.43 -10.35
C ILE A 328 -16.78 0.65 -11.66
N GLU A 329 -17.91 0.83 -12.34
CA GLU A 329 -18.17 0.16 -13.63
C GLU A 329 -17.08 0.47 -14.65
N LYS A 330 -16.71 1.75 -14.83
CA LYS A 330 -15.61 2.17 -15.72
C LYS A 330 -14.27 1.57 -15.33
N THR A 331 -14.01 1.47 -14.03
CA THR A 331 -12.74 0.89 -13.53
C THR A 331 -12.70 -0.62 -13.78
N VAL A 332 -13.80 -1.33 -13.53
CA VAL A 332 -13.92 -2.77 -13.82
C VAL A 332 -13.73 -3.02 -15.30
N GLU A 333 -14.43 -2.29 -16.16
CA GLU A 333 -14.31 -2.39 -17.62
C GLU A 333 -12.86 -2.15 -18.08
N LYS A 334 -12.22 -1.09 -17.59
CA LYS A 334 -10.80 -0.83 -17.90
C LYS A 334 -9.90 -1.98 -17.50
N ILE A 335 -10.05 -2.51 -16.29
CA ILE A 335 -9.21 -3.62 -15.79
C ILE A 335 -9.47 -4.89 -16.59
N GLN A 336 -10.70 -5.18 -16.94
CA GLN A 336 -11.08 -6.31 -17.77
C GLN A 336 -10.51 -6.20 -19.20
N GLN A 337 -10.59 -5.03 -19.83
CA GLN A 337 -10.23 -4.87 -21.24
C GLN A 337 -8.75 -4.51 -21.46
N GLN A 338 -8.14 -3.76 -20.54
CA GLN A 338 -6.76 -3.29 -20.71
C GLN A 338 -5.74 -4.17 -20.00
N TYR A 339 -6.05 -4.65 -18.79
CA TYR A 339 -5.11 -5.41 -17.99
C TYR A 339 -5.39 -6.92 -18.02
N GLU A 340 -6.62 -7.33 -18.28
CA GLU A 340 -7.05 -8.74 -18.38
C GLU A 340 -6.59 -9.57 -17.16
N VAL A 341 -6.70 -9.00 -15.96
CA VAL A 341 -6.30 -9.63 -14.71
C VAL A 341 -7.27 -9.32 -13.58
N ASP A 342 -7.71 -10.36 -12.87
CA ASP A 342 -8.63 -10.25 -11.75
C ASP A 342 -7.93 -9.74 -10.49
N VAL A 343 -7.93 -8.43 -10.26
CA VAL A 343 -7.41 -7.79 -9.04
C VAL A 343 -8.44 -7.72 -7.91
N PHE A 344 -9.69 -8.08 -8.18
CA PHE A 344 -10.81 -8.00 -7.26
C PHE A 344 -11.04 -9.30 -6.47
N GLY A 345 -10.49 -10.42 -6.96
CA GLY A 345 -10.75 -11.74 -6.40
C GLY A 345 -12.14 -12.28 -6.77
N PHE A 346 -12.66 -11.95 -7.94
CA PHE A 346 -13.94 -12.45 -8.45
C PHE A 346 -13.91 -13.97 -8.68
N GLY A 347 -12.74 -14.50 -9.09
CA GLY A 347 -12.51 -15.94 -9.16
C GLY A 347 -12.71 -16.64 -7.81
N ASP A 348 -12.22 -16.05 -6.72
CA ASP A 348 -12.41 -16.58 -5.37
C ASP A 348 -13.89 -16.52 -4.93
N ALA A 349 -14.62 -15.47 -5.34
CA ALA A 349 -16.06 -15.36 -5.06
C ALA A 349 -16.87 -16.44 -5.80
N LEU A 350 -16.53 -16.73 -7.06
CA LEU A 350 -17.14 -17.81 -7.83
C LEU A 350 -16.78 -19.19 -7.25
N HIS A 351 -15.55 -19.38 -6.82
CA HIS A 351 -15.10 -20.62 -6.17
C HIS A 351 -15.90 -20.88 -4.87
N ARG A 352 -16.06 -19.85 -4.04
CA ARG A 352 -16.87 -19.98 -2.80
C ARG A 352 -18.36 -20.27 -3.09
N ALA A 353 -18.90 -19.72 -4.19
CA ALA A 353 -20.30 -19.90 -4.55
C ALA A 353 -20.61 -21.30 -5.09
N ASP A 354 -19.81 -21.81 -6.01
CA ASP A 354 -19.93 -23.18 -6.58
C ASP A 354 -18.55 -23.75 -6.95
N PRO A 355 -17.91 -24.51 -6.04
CA PRO A 355 -16.60 -25.11 -6.30
C PRO A 355 -16.58 -26.09 -7.50
N LYS A 356 -17.74 -26.73 -7.79
CA LYS A 356 -17.83 -27.69 -8.91
C LYS A 356 -17.82 -26.98 -10.27
N GLN A 357 -18.55 -25.88 -10.39
CA GLN A 357 -18.55 -25.08 -11.61
C GLN A 357 -17.22 -24.33 -11.77
N TRP A 358 -16.67 -23.77 -10.68
CA TRP A 358 -15.37 -23.13 -10.69
C TRP A 358 -14.27 -24.05 -11.22
N LYS A 359 -14.24 -25.32 -10.78
CA LYS A 359 -13.26 -26.30 -11.25
C LYS A 359 -13.27 -26.50 -12.77
N LYS A 360 -14.40 -26.24 -13.44
CA LYS A 360 -14.51 -26.40 -14.91
C LYS A 360 -13.96 -25.20 -15.67
N ILE A 361 -13.89 -24.01 -15.04
CA ILE A 361 -13.54 -22.76 -15.72
C ILE A 361 -12.23 -22.13 -15.21
N LYS A 362 -11.70 -22.59 -14.06
CA LYS A 362 -10.54 -21.96 -13.43
C LYS A 362 -9.30 -21.92 -14.32
N ASP A 363 -9.04 -22.95 -15.11
CA ASP A 363 -7.86 -23.03 -15.97
C ASP A 363 -7.97 -22.07 -17.18
N ASP A 364 -9.20 -21.65 -17.54
CA ASP A 364 -9.52 -20.67 -18.59
C ASP A 364 -9.86 -19.29 -18.01
N TRP A 365 -9.63 -19.07 -16.69
CA TRP A 365 -10.08 -17.85 -16.01
C TRP A 365 -9.56 -16.56 -16.65
N THR A 366 -8.31 -16.55 -17.09
CA THR A 366 -7.71 -15.38 -17.75
C THR A 366 -8.44 -14.99 -19.05
N SER A 367 -9.01 -15.96 -19.76
CA SER A 367 -9.79 -15.70 -20.98
C SER A 367 -11.28 -15.39 -20.68
N ILE A 368 -11.79 -15.81 -19.54
CA ILE A 368 -13.18 -15.59 -19.12
C ILE A 368 -13.36 -14.24 -18.44
N PHE A 369 -12.36 -13.80 -17.65
CA PHE A 369 -12.42 -12.56 -16.86
C PHE A 369 -12.72 -11.30 -17.68
N PRO A 370 -12.14 -11.08 -18.90
CA PRO A 370 -12.46 -9.92 -19.73
C PRO A 370 -13.94 -9.76 -20.07
N ASP A 371 -14.67 -10.88 -20.23
CA ASP A 371 -16.08 -10.90 -20.59
C ASP A 371 -17.01 -11.21 -19.41
N LEU A 372 -16.47 -11.24 -18.18
CA LEU A 372 -17.24 -11.55 -16.98
C LEU A 372 -18.30 -10.47 -16.71
N ALA A 373 -19.57 -10.89 -16.61
CA ALA A 373 -20.65 -10.00 -16.24
C ALA A 373 -20.53 -9.59 -14.75
N VAL A 374 -20.30 -8.30 -14.51
CA VAL A 374 -20.24 -7.70 -13.17
C VAL A 374 -21.36 -6.69 -13.05
N VAL A 375 -22.20 -6.80 -12.01
CA VAL A 375 -23.27 -5.86 -11.71
C VAL A 375 -23.02 -5.26 -10.34
N VAL A 376 -23.01 -3.94 -10.28
CA VAL A 376 -22.75 -3.19 -9.05
C VAL A 376 -24.06 -2.61 -8.52
N HIS A 377 -24.24 -2.62 -7.23
CA HIS A 377 -25.39 -2.06 -6.53
C HIS A 377 -24.88 -1.22 -5.37
N VAL A 378 -24.97 0.10 -5.47
CA VAL A 378 -24.55 1.03 -4.44
C VAL A 378 -25.75 1.58 -3.71
N LYS A 379 -25.76 1.43 -2.38
CA LYS A 379 -26.74 2.05 -1.49
C LYS A 379 -26.01 3.03 -0.58
N VAL A 380 -26.47 4.29 -0.57
CA VAL A 380 -25.89 5.35 0.26
C VAL A 380 -26.93 5.84 1.26
N THR A 381 -26.48 6.10 2.48
CA THR A 381 -27.29 6.67 3.56
C THR A 381 -26.53 7.84 4.18
N THR A 382 -27.11 9.02 4.16
CA THR A 382 -26.57 10.20 4.86
C THR A 382 -27.02 10.16 6.30
N GLN A 383 -26.06 10.17 7.23
CA GLN A 383 -26.27 10.12 8.68
C GLN A 383 -26.37 11.52 9.31
N GLY A 384 -25.64 12.48 8.75
CA GLY A 384 -25.59 13.85 9.25
C GLY A 384 -25.40 14.89 8.15
N SER A 385 -25.93 16.08 8.36
CA SER A 385 -25.78 17.24 7.49
C SER A 385 -24.76 18.27 8.03
N GLY A 386 -23.87 17.84 8.93
CA GLY A 386 -22.94 18.72 9.63
C GLY A 386 -23.59 19.44 10.84
N THR A 387 -22.84 20.38 11.44
CA THR A 387 -23.35 21.22 12.56
C THR A 387 -24.31 22.28 12.10
N MET A 388 -24.35 22.59 10.80
CA MET A 388 -25.27 23.56 10.18
C MET A 388 -26.14 22.85 9.14
N GLN A 389 -27.45 22.94 9.30
CA GLN A 389 -28.43 22.27 8.47
C GLN A 389 -28.63 22.93 7.09
N ASN A 390 -28.34 24.24 6.99
CA ASN A 390 -28.46 25.00 5.74
C ASN A 390 -27.13 25.64 5.34
N SER A 391 -26.91 25.78 4.02
CA SER A 391 -25.78 26.54 3.50
C SER A 391 -25.83 28.00 4.01
N LEU A 392 -24.66 28.57 4.34
CA LEU A 392 -24.51 29.99 4.63
C LEU A 392 -24.99 30.90 3.50
N LEU A 393 -25.11 30.36 2.28
CA LEU A 393 -25.62 31.06 1.12
C LEU A 393 -27.16 31.16 1.08
N ASN A 394 -27.85 30.32 1.85
CA ASN A 394 -29.30 30.41 2.06
C ASN A 394 -29.60 31.51 3.11
N LYS A 395 -29.49 32.76 2.70
CA LYS A 395 -30.08 33.85 3.50
C LYS A 395 -31.59 33.60 3.58
N PRO A 396 -32.21 33.73 4.80
CA PRO A 396 -33.66 33.80 4.88
C PRO A 396 -34.11 34.91 3.93
N LYS A 397 -35.04 34.62 3.02
CA LYS A 397 -35.74 35.68 2.32
C LYS A 397 -36.40 36.49 3.43
N GLU A 398 -35.95 37.74 3.62
CA GLU A 398 -36.68 38.72 4.44
C GLU A 398 -38.08 38.79 3.86
N GLU A 399 -39.07 38.39 4.65
CA GLU A 399 -40.50 38.60 4.35
C GLU A 399 -40.86 40.08 4.38
#